data_066194de346c12fccec88ae43a71d1dd
#
_entry.id   066194de346c12fccec88ae43a71d1dd
#
_cell.length_a   1.000
_cell.length_b   1.000
_cell.length_c   1.000
_cell.angle_alpha   90.00
_cell.angle_beta   90.00
_cell.angle_gamma   90.00
#
_symmetry.space_group_name_H-M   'P 1'
#
loop_
_entity.id
_entity.type
_entity.pdbx_description
1 polymer ?
#
loop_
_entity_poly.entity_id
_entity_poly.type
_entity_poly.pdbx_seq_one_letter_code
_entity_poly.pdbx_strand_id
1 'polypeptide(L)'
;MKRLSVQILAIFSIFFCCASSGTCQTFDEYFVNRTLRIDYIFSGNANRQDISLDKLNTMPGWYGKRQRLAQVPVEGNGQITVRPHNSDKVIYRNSFSTLFQEWLSYDEAKTVSKSFENVFLVPMPKDTVDVTVDLYNNRREKCATFTHMVAPGDILIRHIGERGITPYKVIQQAEDTSKCIHIAFVAEGYTKDEMDVFLKDVGIATEALFAHEPFKSRRKCFNIVAVESESKESGTSEPSKGIWKNTALHSHFDTFYSNRYLTTLNLKELHDWLAGIPYEHIIILTNTDEYGGGGILNSYVLSMTHHKQFKPVVVHEFGHSFGGLGDEYAYEQEQIPMYPHDVEPWEPNITTLKDFHGKWENLIKPGTPVPTPESSNPATIQSRVGLFEGAGYSLKGVYRGMQDCRMRTNENPEFCTVCRNALNSLIDFYTK
;
A
#
# COMPACT_ATOMS: atom_id res chain seq x y z
N MET A 1 -21.72 7.23 -81.36
CA MET A 1 -22.01 7.60 -80.00
C MET A 1 -22.24 6.33 -79.19
N LYS A 2 -21.22 5.85 -78.44
CA LYS A 2 -21.31 4.69 -77.54
C LYS A 2 -21.15 5.22 -76.09
N ARG A 3 -22.18 5.03 -75.28
CA ARG A 3 -22.16 5.38 -73.87
C ARG A 3 -21.43 4.26 -73.17
N LEU A 4 -20.37 4.59 -72.38
CA LEU A 4 -19.65 3.71 -71.49
C LEU A 4 -20.33 3.83 -70.12
N SER A 5 -20.89 2.74 -69.66
CA SER A 5 -21.43 2.61 -68.31
C SER A 5 -20.30 2.20 -67.35
N VAL A 6 -19.96 3.05 -66.39
CA VAL A 6 -19.03 2.74 -65.34
C VAL A 6 -19.83 2.13 -64.16
N GLN A 7 -19.60 0.86 -63.88
CA GLN A 7 -20.11 0.22 -62.69
C GLN A 7 -19.12 0.45 -61.54
N ILE A 8 -19.61 1.16 -60.50
CA ILE A 8 -18.89 1.35 -59.26
C ILE A 8 -19.16 0.13 -58.37
N LEU A 9 -18.15 -0.68 -58.14
CA LEU A 9 -18.16 -1.83 -57.24
C LEU A 9 -17.88 -1.29 -55.83
N ALA A 10 -18.89 -1.20 -55.00
CA ALA A 10 -18.73 -0.86 -53.60
C ALA A 10 -18.25 -2.12 -52.80
N ILE A 11 -16.99 -2.08 -52.40
CA ILE A 11 -16.43 -3.12 -51.51
C ILE A 11 -16.81 -2.75 -50.09
N PHE A 12 -17.78 -3.48 -49.50
CA PHE A 12 -18.11 -3.42 -48.11
C PHE A 12 -17.04 -4.22 -47.32
N SER A 13 -16.07 -3.52 -46.74
CA SER A 13 -15.16 -4.10 -45.77
C SER A 13 -15.90 -4.29 -44.43
N ILE A 14 -16.33 -5.52 -44.13
CA ILE A 14 -16.85 -5.89 -42.87
C ILE A 14 -15.66 -5.96 -41.90
N PHE A 15 -15.50 -4.94 -41.05
CA PHE A 15 -14.64 -5.00 -39.88
C PHE A 15 -15.26 -5.98 -38.88
N PHE A 16 -14.75 -7.19 -38.83
CA PHE A 16 -14.98 -8.12 -37.75
C PHE A 16 -14.24 -7.55 -36.52
N CYS A 17 -14.96 -6.78 -35.71
CA CYS A 17 -14.50 -6.43 -34.37
C CYS A 17 -14.53 -7.72 -33.55
N CYS A 18 -13.41 -8.45 -33.48
CA CYS A 18 -13.24 -9.50 -32.48
C CYS A 18 -13.26 -8.85 -31.11
N ALA A 19 -14.47 -8.69 -30.54
CA ALA A 19 -14.62 -8.54 -29.13
C ALA A 19 -14.05 -9.80 -28.50
N SER A 20 -12.79 -9.76 -28.05
CA SER A 20 -12.25 -10.75 -27.12
C SER A 20 -13.10 -10.64 -25.87
N SER A 21 -14.12 -11.51 -25.74
CA SER A 21 -14.78 -11.80 -24.49
C SER A 21 -13.69 -12.33 -23.55
N GLY A 22 -13.06 -11.41 -22.80
CA GLY A 22 -12.20 -11.75 -21.70
C GLY A 22 -13.05 -12.58 -20.74
N THR A 23 -12.86 -13.90 -20.74
CA THR A 23 -13.41 -14.77 -19.71
C THR A 23 -12.93 -14.21 -18.37
N CYS A 24 -13.86 -13.74 -17.56
CA CYS A 24 -13.57 -13.29 -16.20
C CYS A 24 -12.91 -14.47 -15.48
N GLN A 25 -11.63 -14.32 -15.11
CA GLN A 25 -10.89 -15.33 -14.37
C GLN A 25 -11.60 -15.52 -13.03
N THR A 26 -12.13 -16.71 -12.78
CA THR A 26 -12.72 -17.03 -11.50
C THR A 26 -11.62 -17.45 -10.52
N PHE A 27 -11.70 -16.98 -9.29
CA PHE A 27 -10.76 -17.35 -8.23
C PHE A 27 -10.58 -18.85 -8.12
N ASP A 28 -11.71 -19.57 -8.10
CA ASP A 28 -11.75 -21.03 -7.92
C ASP A 28 -11.20 -21.83 -9.12
N GLU A 29 -10.90 -21.20 -10.24
CA GLU A 29 -10.23 -21.86 -11.38
C GLU A 29 -8.75 -22.18 -11.02
N TYR A 30 -8.06 -21.24 -10.35
CA TYR A 30 -6.61 -21.31 -10.10
C TYR A 30 -6.22 -21.50 -8.64
N PHE A 31 -7.10 -21.14 -7.71
CA PHE A 31 -6.75 -21.02 -6.30
C PHE A 31 -7.69 -21.80 -5.39
N VAL A 32 -7.17 -22.19 -4.22
CA VAL A 32 -7.95 -22.67 -3.09
C VAL A 32 -8.10 -21.58 -2.04
N ASN A 33 -9.11 -21.70 -1.17
CA ASN A 33 -9.36 -20.72 -0.10
C ASN A 33 -8.33 -20.87 1.04
N ARG A 34 -7.07 -20.64 0.72
CA ARG A 34 -5.92 -20.58 1.63
C ARG A 34 -4.98 -19.47 1.17
N THR A 35 -4.17 -18.98 2.07
CA THR A 35 -3.11 -18.00 1.79
C THR A 35 -1.78 -18.76 1.61
N LEU A 36 -1.03 -18.44 0.55
CA LEU A 36 0.39 -18.69 0.44
C LEU A 36 1.13 -17.43 0.91
N ARG A 37 1.83 -17.54 2.04
CA ARG A 37 2.74 -16.52 2.53
C ARG A 37 4.14 -16.84 2.02
N ILE A 38 4.76 -15.85 1.39
CA ILE A 38 6.11 -15.96 0.83
C ILE A 38 7.00 -14.96 1.55
N ASP A 39 7.99 -15.47 2.25
CA ASP A 39 8.98 -14.66 2.97
C ASP A 39 10.22 -14.49 2.08
N TYR A 40 10.62 -13.25 1.85
CA TYR A 40 11.82 -12.88 1.09
C TYR A 40 12.79 -12.06 1.92
N ILE A 41 14.05 -12.08 1.51
CA ILE A 41 15.06 -11.11 1.90
C ILE A 41 15.43 -10.28 0.68
N PHE A 42 15.23 -8.97 0.77
CA PHE A 42 15.78 -8.02 -0.20
C PHE A 42 17.07 -7.45 0.36
N SER A 43 18.11 -7.44 -0.44
CA SER A 43 19.42 -7.01 0.02
C SER A 43 20.19 -6.28 -1.06
N GLY A 44 21.24 -5.55 -0.66
CA GLY A 44 22.11 -4.85 -1.58
C GLY A 44 22.32 -3.38 -1.21
N ASN A 45 22.53 -2.56 -2.23
CA ASN A 45 22.79 -1.13 -2.11
C ASN A 45 22.26 -0.37 -3.35
N ALA A 46 22.56 0.92 -3.47
CA ALA A 46 22.09 1.74 -4.59
C ALA A 46 22.52 1.21 -5.99
N ASN A 47 23.61 0.43 -6.07
CA ASN A 47 24.16 -0.06 -7.33
C ASN A 47 23.72 -1.50 -7.67
N ARG A 48 23.36 -2.30 -6.66
CA ARG A 48 22.99 -3.69 -6.82
C ARG A 48 21.90 -4.08 -5.84
N GLN A 49 20.88 -4.74 -6.33
CA GLN A 49 19.74 -5.22 -5.54
C GLN A 49 19.54 -6.71 -5.82
N ASP A 50 19.45 -7.50 -4.77
CA ASP A 50 19.25 -8.94 -4.81
C ASP A 50 17.96 -9.30 -4.06
N ILE A 51 17.18 -10.25 -4.61
CA ILE A 51 15.97 -10.82 -4.02
C ILE A 51 16.23 -12.29 -3.75
N SER A 52 16.02 -12.73 -2.51
CA SER A 52 16.21 -14.12 -2.10
C SER A 52 14.94 -14.66 -1.46
N LEU A 53 14.49 -15.86 -1.87
CA LEU A 53 13.44 -16.60 -1.20
C LEU A 53 13.97 -17.12 0.15
N ASP A 54 13.25 -16.85 1.24
CA ASP A 54 13.56 -17.38 2.57
C ASP A 54 12.69 -18.56 2.90
N LYS A 55 11.34 -18.40 2.93
CA LYS A 55 10.41 -19.46 3.32
C LYS A 55 9.09 -19.39 2.56
N LEU A 56 8.44 -20.54 2.48
CA LEU A 56 7.05 -20.67 2.04
C LEU A 56 6.20 -21.20 3.20
N ASN A 57 5.07 -20.52 3.45
CA ASN A 57 4.11 -20.94 4.45
C ASN A 57 2.70 -20.92 3.85
N THR A 58 1.81 -21.78 4.33
CA THR A 58 0.38 -21.72 3.99
C THR A 58 -0.46 -21.54 5.24
N MET A 59 -1.50 -20.72 5.14
CA MET A 59 -2.42 -20.38 6.23
C MET A 59 -3.87 -20.63 5.83
N PRO A 60 -4.79 -20.92 6.78
CA PRO A 60 -6.23 -21.01 6.51
C PRO A 60 -6.80 -19.67 6.00
N GLY A 61 -7.70 -19.76 5.02
CA GLY A 61 -8.40 -18.62 4.47
C GLY A 61 -7.56 -17.77 3.52
N TRP A 62 -8.25 -17.12 2.58
CA TRP A 62 -7.73 -16.06 1.73
C TRP A 62 -8.60 -14.81 1.92
N TYR A 63 -7.99 -13.71 2.29
CA TYR A 63 -8.66 -12.49 2.72
C TYR A 63 -8.40 -11.29 1.80
N GLY A 64 -7.61 -11.47 0.75
CA GLY A 64 -7.38 -10.48 -0.28
C GLY A 64 -8.39 -10.58 -1.42
N LYS A 65 -8.15 -9.83 -2.49
CA LYS A 65 -9.04 -9.76 -3.66
C LYS A 65 -9.32 -11.14 -4.29
N ARG A 66 -10.59 -11.37 -4.67
CA ARG A 66 -11.06 -12.58 -5.36
C ARG A 66 -11.49 -12.34 -6.80
N GLN A 67 -11.58 -11.08 -7.20
CA GLN A 67 -11.91 -10.63 -8.55
C GLN A 67 -10.78 -9.75 -9.08
N ARG A 68 -10.75 -9.53 -10.40
CA ARG A 68 -9.71 -8.70 -11.02
C ARG A 68 -8.29 -9.12 -10.65
N LEU A 69 -8.09 -10.45 -10.53
CA LEU A 69 -6.90 -11.04 -9.91
C LEU A 69 -5.59 -10.56 -10.55
N ALA A 70 -5.57 -10.40 -11.89
CA ALA A 70 -4.41 -9.96 -12.65
C ALA A 70 -4.25 -8.42 -12.73
N GLN A 71 -5.20 -7.66 -12.18
CA GLN A 71 -5.15 -6.20 -12.22
C GLN A 71 -4.49 -5.62 -10.98
N VAL A 72 -3.79 -4.51 -11.15
CA VAL A 72 -3.16 -3.72 -10.08
C VAL A 72 -3.88 -2.37 -10.01
N PRO A 73 -4.61 -2.08 -8.93
CA PRO A 73 -5.38 -0.82 -8.83
C PRO A 73 -4.49 0.39 -8.54
N VAL A 74 -3.39 0.19 -7.82
CA VAL A 74 -2.39 1.20 -7.47
C VAL A 74 -1.03 0.59 -7.74
N GLU A 75 -0.20 1.26 -8.51
CA GLU A 75 1.18 0.86 -8.71
C GLU A 75 2.04 1.25 -7.50
N GLY A 76 3.13 0.53 -7.30
CA GLY A 76 4.12 0.79 -6.25
C GLY A 76 5.53 0.71 -6.81
N ASN A 77 6.50 0.59 -5.93
CA ASN A 77 7.90 0.40 -6.30
C ASN A 77 8.24 -1.07 -6.61
N GLY A 78 7.32 -1.98 -6.37
CA GLY A 78 7.50 -3.39 -6.66
C GLY A 78 6.20 -4.07 -7.07
N GLN A 79 6.35 -5.25 -7.67
CA GLN A 79 5.22 -6.03 -8.13
C GLN A 79 5.48 -7.53 -7.91
N ILE A 80 4.48 -8.25 -7.40
CA ILE A 80 4.45 -9.71 -7.36
C ILE A 80 3.46 -10.22 -8.39
N THR A 81 3.88 -11.18 -9.21
CA THR A 81 3.09 -11.75 -10.30
C THR A 81 3.11 -13.28 -10.22
N VAL A 82 1.95 -13.92 -10.32
CA VAL A 82 1.80 -15.38 -10.33
C VAL A 82 1.30 -15.81 -11.70
N ARG A 83 1.94 -16.83 -12.26
CA ARG A 83 1.59 -17.47 -13.54
C ARG A 83 1.54 -18.99 -13.38
N PRO A 84 0.67 -19.72 -14.07
CA PRO A 84 0.82 -21.17 -14.17
C PRO A 84 2.20 -21.52 -14.71
N HIS A 85 2.81 -22.58 -14.20
CA HIS A 85 4.15 -22.99 -14.64
C HIS A 85 4.20 -23.21 -16.15
N ASN A 86 5.26 -22.69 -16.78
CA ASN A 86 5.44 -22.68 -18.25
C ASN A 86 4.33 -21.93 -19.03
N SER A 87 3.74 -20.89 -18.47
CA SER A 87 2.71 -20.06 -19.12
C SER A 87 2.97 -18.58 -18.92
N ASP A 88 2.67 -17.76 -19.93
CA ASP A 88 2.73 -16.31 -19.84
C ASP A 88 1.45 -15.69 -19.23
N LYS A 89 0.40 -16.49 -19.01
CA LYS A 89 -0.88 -16.04 -18.49
C LYS A 89 -0.73 -15.58 -17.03
N VAL A 90 -0.99 -14.32 -16.77
CA VAL A 90 -1.03 -13.80 -15.38
C VAL A 90 -2.34 -14.21 -14.74
N ILE A 91 -2.27 -14.95 -13.61
CA ILE A 91 -3.43 -15.40 -12.84
C ILE A 91 -3.61 -14.63 -11.54
N TYR A 92 -2.54 -14.00 -11.01
CA TYR A 92 -2.60 -13.07 -9.89
C TYR A 92 -1.47 -12.05 -10.00
N ARG A 93 -1.75 -10.81 -9.55
CA ARG A 93 -0.76 -9.74 -9.49
C ARG A 93 -1.11 -8.79 -8.35
N ASN A 94 -0.11 -8.31 -7.64
CA ASN A 94 -0.25 -7.23 -6.67
C ASN A 94 0.99 -6.33 -6.71
N SER A 95 0.84 -5.10 -6.27
CA SER A 95 1.92 -4.13 -6.13
C SER A 95 2.25 -3.91 -4.66
N PHE A 96 3.40 -3.34 -4.40
CA PHE A 96 3.86 -3.02 -3.05
C PHE A 96 4.95 -1.94 -3.08
N SER A 97 5.25 -1.37 -1.92
CA SER A 97 6.47 -0.64 -1.64
C SER A 97 7.18 -1.27 -0.45
N THR A 98 8.46 -0.96 -0.25
CA THR A 98 9.28 -1.54 0.82
C THR A 98 10.21 -0.50 1.45
N LEU A 99 10.53 -0.69 2.73
CA LEU A 99 11.58 0.08 3.41
C LEU A 99 12.95 -0.07 2.72
N PHE A 100 13.23 -1.24 2.12
CA PHE A 100 14.47 -1.44 1.36
C PHE A 100 14.58 -0.44 0.21
N GLN A 101 13.53 -0.29 -0.60
CA GLN A 101 13.54 0.61 -1.75
C GLN A 101 13.55 2.10 -1.33
N GLU A 102 12.89 2.43 -0.23
CA GLU A 102 12.97 3.76 0.36
C GLU A 102 14.40 4.07 0.85
N TRP A 103 15.01 3.13 1.61
CA TRP A 103 16.40 3.27 2.07
C TRP A 103 17.41 3.48 0.93
N LEU A 104 17.15 2.91 -0.26
CA LEU A 104 18.03 3.11 -1.43
C LEU A 104 18.10 4.58 -1.89
N SER A 105 17.17 5.44 -1.48
CA SER A 105 17.19 6.88 -1.78
C SER A 105 18.14 7.68 -0.86
N TYR A 106 18.60 7.08 0.25
CA TYR A 106 19.48 7.74 1.21
C TYR A 106 20.96 7.56 0.86
N ASP A 107 21.78 8.51 1.28
CA ASP A 107 23.25 8.50 0.99
C ASP A 107 23.97 7.26 1.55
N GLU A 108 23.50 6.69 2.65
CA GLU A 108 24.06 5.47 3.23
C GLU A 108 24.06 4.30 2.22
N ALA A 109 23.00 4.19 1.41
CA ALA A 109 22.88 3.12 0.43
C ALA A 109 23.91 3.19 -0.70
N LYS A 110 24.61 4.31 -0.87
CA LYS A 110 25.71 4.45 -1.85
C LYS A 110 26.97 3.71 -1.42
N THR A 111 27.15 3.47 -0.12
CA THR A 111 28.39 2.93 0.45
C THR A 111 28.20 1.65 1.26
N VAL A 112 27.01 1.39 1.77
CA VAL A 112 26.68 0.23 2.60
C VAL A 112 25.69 -0.67 1.88
N SER A 113 25.79 -1.99 2.09
CA SER A 113 24.77 -2.97 1.72
C SER A 113 24.00 -3.41 2.97
N LYS A 114 22.67 -3.43 2.89
CA LYS A 114 21.78 -3.90 3.96
C LYS A 114 20.81 -4.97 3.44
N SER A 115 20.20 -5.69 4.37
CA SER A 115 19.13 -6.67 4.10
C SER A 115 17.88 -6.30 4.86
N PHE A 116 16.73 -6.54 4.22
CA PHE A 116 15.40 -6.25 4.75
C PHE A 116 14.49 -7.45 4.56
N GLU A 117 13.72 -7.78 5.58
CA GLU A 117 12.65 -8.76 5.48
C GLU A 117 11.50 -8.20 4.65
N ASN A 118 10.91 -9.05 3.81
CA ASN A 118 9.68 -8.74 3.08
C ASN A 118 8.78 -9.97 3.09
N VAL A 119 7.49 -9.77 3.28
CA VAL A 119 6.49 -10.83 3.31
C VAL A 119 5.37 -10.45 2.37
N PHE A 120 5.02 -11.37 1.46
CA PHE A 120 3.92 -11.19 0.55
C PHE A 120 2.89 -12.29 0.70
N LEU A 121 1.63 -11.92 0.62
CA LEU A 121 0.50 -12.82 0.63
C LEU A 121 -0.07 -12.93 -0.78
N VAL A 122 -0.21 -14.15 -1.25
CA VAL A 122 -0.92 -14.48 -2.49
C VAL A 122 -1.91 -15.62 -2.23
N PRO A 123 -2.97 -15.78 -3.02
CA PRO A 123 -3.85 -16.92 -2.84
C PRO A 123 -3.09 -18.22 -3.16
N MET A 124 -3.35 -19.27 -2.39
CA MET A 124 -2.70 -20.59 -2.56
C MET A 124 -3.11 -21.22 -3.88
N PRO A 125 -2.17 -21.47 -4.81
CA PRO A 125 -2.49 -22.05 -6.11
C PRO A 125 -2.92 -23.51 -5.98
N LYS A 126 -3.71 -24.01 -6.95
CA LYS A 126 -4.09 -25.43 -7.08
C LYS A 126 -3.00 -26.27 -7.72
N ASP A 127 -2.31 -25.69 -8.69
CA ASP A 127 -1.28 -26.32 -9.49
C ASP A 127 0.04 -25.56 -9.34
N THR A 128 1.11 -26.13 -9.88
CA THR A 128 2.44 -25.50 -9.88
C THR A 128 2.42 -24.16 -10.62
N VAL A 129 3.00 -23.14 -10.01
CA VAL A 129 3.07 -21.77 -10.53
C VAL A 129 4.50 -21.24 -10.50
N ASP A 130 4.74 -20.23 -11.33
CA ASP A 130 5.91 -19.36 -11.26
C ASP A 130 5.51 -18.05 -10.58
N VAL A 131 6.24 -17.70 -9.53
CA VAL A 131 6.09 -16.43 -8.80
C VAL A 131 7.25 -15.53 -9.17
N THR A 132 6.94 -14.36 -9.72
CA THR A 132 7.94 -13.35 -10.08
C THR A 132 7.79 -12.13 -9.19
N VAL A 133 8.89 -11.65 -8.62
CA VAL A 133 8.98 -10.38 -7.90
C VAL A 133 9.86 -9.45 -8.71
N ASP A 134 9.34 -8.27 -9.04
CA ASP A 134 10.03 -7.20 -9.75
C ASP A 134 10.18 -5.98 -8.83
N LEU A 135 11.35 -5.36 -8.79
CA LEU A 135 11.61 -4.08 -8.11
C LEU A 135 11.91 -3.00 -9.14
N TYR A 136 11.35 -1.80 -8.90
CA TYR A 136 11.51 -0.63 -9.75
C TYR A 136 12.12 0.52 -8.95
N ASN A 137 12.99 1.30 -9.60
CA ASN A 137 13.53 2.52 -9.02
C ASN A 137 12.54 3.71 -9.15
N ASN A 138 12.93 4.88 -8.66
CA ASN A 138 12.13 6.11 -8.76
C ASN A 138 11.97 6.64 -10.21
N ARG A 139 12.70 6.08 -11.18
CA ARG A 139 12.51 6.32 -12.62
C ARG A 139 11.60 5.29 -13.28
N ARG A 140 10.99 4.38 -12.48
CA ARG A 140 10.14 3.28 -12.94
C ARG A 140 10.89 2.26 -13.82
N GLU A 141 12.19 2.23 -13.73
CA GLU A 141 13.03 1.23 -14.38
C GLU A 141 13.16 0.00 -13.48
N LYS A 142 13.08 -1.19 -14.09
CA LYS A 142 13.25 -2.44 -13.36
C LYS A 142 14.71 -2.62 -12.97
N CYS A 143 14.97 -2.70 -11.66
CA CYS A 143 16.32 -2.83 -11.09
C CYS A 143 16.63 -4.25 -10.63
N ALA A 144 15.64 -5.02 -10.23
CA ALA A 144 15.81 -6.41 -9.85
C ALA A 144 14.57 -7.22 -10.24
N THR A 145 14.80 -8.48 -10.55
CA THR A 145 13.74 -9.46 -10.81
C THR A 145 14.16 -10.82 -10.26
N PHE A 146 13.24 -11.53 -9.67
CA PHE A 146 13.45 -12.88 -9.19
C PHE A 146 12.22 -13.74 -9.49
N THR A 147 12.42 -14.89 -10.12
CA THR A 147 11.35 -15.85 -10.39
C THR A 147 11.70 -17.18 -9.78
N HIS A 148 10.73 -17.77 -9.07
CA HIS A 148 10.85 -19.12 -8.54
C HIS A 148 9.55 -19.89 -8.72
N MET A 149 9.69 -21.21 -8.76
CA MET A 149 8.56 -22.14 -8.85
C MET A 149 7.98 -22.39 -7.45
N VAL A 150 6.65 -22.54 -7.37
CA VAL A 150 5.93 -23.01 -6.19
C VAL A 150 5.04 -24.18 -6.59
N ALA A 151 5.33 -25.36 -6.05
CA ALA A 151 4.50 -26.55 -6.20
C ALA A 151 3.64 -26.70 -4.92
N PRO A 152 2.30 -26.72 -5.01
CA PRO A 152 1.42 -26.78 -3.82
C PRO A 152 1.65 -28.02 -2.93
N GLY A 153 2.15 -29.10 -3.51
CA GLY A 153 2.48 -30.34 -2.80
C GLY A 153 3.91 -30.40 -2.22
N ASP A 154 4.68 -29.31 -2.27
CA ASP A 154 6.02 -29.26 -1.70
C ASP A 154 5.95 -29.43 -0.16
N ILE A 155 6.63 -30.46 0.33
CA ILE A 155 6.68 -30.82 1.76
C ILE A 155 7.35 -29.76 2.63
N LEU A 156 8.09 -28.82 2.04
CA LEU A 156 8.75 -27.72 2.74
C LEU A 156 7.85 -26.51 2.93
N ILE A 157 6.66 -26.46 2.30
CA ILE A 157 5.65 -25.46 2.60
C ILE A 157 5.07 -25.73 4.00
N ARG A 158 5.37 -24.88 4.96
CA ARG A 158 4.92 -25.05 6.35
C ARG A 158 3.44 -24.66 6.47
N HIS A 159 2.67 -25.47 7.19
CA HIS A 159 1.30 -25.16 7.59
C HIS A 159 1.34 -24.39 8.92
N ILE A 160 0.91 -23.14 8.94
CA ILE A 160 0.88 -22.25 10.11
C ILE A 160 -0.54 -21.68 10.30
N GLY A 161 -0.80 -21.12 11.49
CA GLY A 161 -2.10 -20.49 11.79
C GLY A 161 -3.28 -21.44 11.94
N GLU A 162 -3.05 -22.75 12.08
CA GLU A 162 -4.08 -23.75 12.38
C GLU A 162 -4.19 -24.03 13.90
N ARG A 163 -3.13 -23.70 14.64
CA ARG A 163 -3.04 -23.84 16.12
C ARG A 163 -2.22 -22.69 16.67
N GLY A 164 -2.45 -22.38 17.94
CA GLY A 164 -1.70 -21.33 18.62
C GLY A 164 -1.94 -19.95 18.02
N ILE A 165 -3.15 -19.72 17.51
CA ILE A 165 -3.53 -18.41 16.94
C ILE A 165 -3.46 -17.36 18.05
N THR A 166 -2.83 -16.23 17.75
CA THR A 166 -2.77 -15.08 18.66
C THR A 166 -4.18 -14.65 19.06
N PRO A 167 -4.45 -14.38 20.33
CA PRO A 167 -5.73 -13.83 20.75
C PRO A 167 -6.08 -12.57 19.94
N TYR A 168 -7.33 -12.47 19.48
CA TYR A 168 -7.80 -11.30 18.76
C TYR A 168 -9.29 -11.03 19.02
N LYS A 169 -9.70 -9.79 18.84
CA LYS A 169 -11.10 -9.35 18.96
C LYS A 169 -11.62 -8.90 17.60
N VAL A 170 -12.86 -9.26 17.27
CA VAL A 170 -13.56 -8.67 16.12
C VAL A 170 -14.13 -7.31 16.55
N ILE A 171 -13.65 -6.25 15.94
CA ILE A 171 -14.06 -4.87 16.22
C ILE A 171 -15.23 -4.46 15.34
N GLN A 172 -15.19 -4.88 14.06
CA GLN A 172 -16.23 -4.56 13.08
C GLN A 172 -16.34 -5.66 12.03
N GLN A 173 -17.57 -5.97 11.60
CA GLN A 173 -17.83 -6.85 10.46
C GLN A 173 -18.41 -6.04 9.29
N ALA A 174 -17.98 -6.39 8.09
CA ALA A 174 -18.55 -5.88 6.85
C ALA A 174 -19.98 -6.43 6.65
N GLU A 175 -20.76 -5.71 5.87
CA GLU A 175 -22.12 -6.15 5.49
C GLU A 175 -22.06 -7.35 4.52
N ASP A 176 -21.11 -7.33 3.58
CA ASP A 176 -20.80 -8.46 2.68
C ASP A 176 -19.37 -8.94 2.95
N THR A 177 -19.23 -10.08 3.63
CA THR A 177 -17.96 -10.67 3.98
C THR A 177 -17.25 -11.35 2.81
N SER A 178 -17.92 -11.53 1.67
CA SER A 178 -17.32 -12.08 0.45
C SER A 178 -16.60 -11.03 -0.41
N LYS A 179 -16.94 -9.75 -0.19
CA LYS A 179 -16.44 -8.58 -0.93
C LYS A 179 -16.11 -7.44 0.03
N CYS A 180 -15.17 -7.65 0.90
CA CYS A 180 -14.79 -6.66 1.90
C CYS A 180 -13.27 -6.52 2.01
N ILE A 181 -12.85 -5.46 2.65
CA ILE A 181 -11.45 -5.15 2.94
C ILE A 181 -11.18 -5.54 4.38
N HIS A 182 -10.12 -6.31 4.63
CA HIS A 182 -9.77 -6.80 5.95
C HIS A 182 -8.62 -5.98 6.54
N ILE A 183 -8.85 -5.36 7.70
CA ILE A 183 -7.85 -4.61 8.46
C ILE A 183 -7.57 -5.33 9.77
N ALA A 184 -6.31 -5.59 10.07
CA ALA A 184 -5.85 -6.03 11.38
C ALA A 184 -5.11 -4.89 12.08
N PHE A 185 -5.59 -4.48 13.26
CA PHE A 185 -4.79 -3.72 14.21
C PHE A 185 -3.92 -4.68 15.02
N VAL A 186 -2.63 -4.35 15.19
CA VAL A 186 -1.64 -5.18 15.89
C VAL A 186 -1.05 -4.38 17.03
N ALA A 187 -1.00 -4.98 18.24
CA ALA A 187 -0.43 -4.34 19.42
C ALA A 187 1.11 -4.32 19.34
N GLU A 188 1.73 -3.18 19.63
CA GLU A 188 3.18 -3.04 19.73
C GLU A 188 3.56 -2.20 20.95
N GLY A 189 4.42 -2.76 21.81
CA GLY A 189 4.81 -2.11 23.05
C GLY A 189 3.74 -2.14 24.15
N TYR A 190 2.66 -2.92 24.00
CA TYR A 190 1.69 -3.19 25.04
C TYR A 190 2.00 -4.52 25.69
N THR A 191 2.17 -4.51 27.03
CA THR A 191 2.28 -5.72 27.83
C THR A 191 0.91 -6.38 27.98
N LYS A 192 0.89 -7.60 28.52
CA LYS A 192 -0.37 -8.32 28.81
C LYS A 192 -1.36 -7.51 29.64
N ASP A 193 -0.88 -6.78 30.62
CA ASP A 193 -1.71 -5.98 31.52
C ASP A 193 -2.22 -4.68 30.84
N GLU A 194 -1.68 -4.31 29.68
CA GLU A 194 -2.06 -3.13 28.91
C GLU A 194 -2.96 -3.43 27.71
N MET A 195 -3.41 -4.69 27.51
CA MET A 195 -4.26 -5.05 26.37
C MET A 195 -5.61 -4.31 26.36
N ASP A 196 -6.17 -3.99 27.51
CA ASP A 196 -7.39 -3.15 27.57
C ASP A 196 -7.13 -1.71 27.09
N VAL A 197 -5.92 -1.19 27.30
CA VAL A 197 -5.49 0.13 26.75
C VAL A 197 -5.37 0.02 25.25
N PHE A 198 -4.69 -1.01 24.72
CA PHE A 198 -4.61 -1.27 23.29
C PHE A 198 -5.98 -1.34 22.62
N LEU A 199 -6.93 -2.12 23.17
CA LEU A 199 -8.29 -2.24 22.60
C LEU A 199 -9.03 -0.90 22.59
N LYS A 200 -8.81 -0.03 23.59
CA LYS A 200 -9.33 1.34 23.60
C LYS A 200 -8.72 2.19 22.51
N ASP A 201 -7.40 2.08 22.30
CA ASP A 201 -6.68 2.81 21.24
C ASP A 201 -7.10 2.34 19.84
N VAL A 202 -7.37 1.04 19.65
CA VAL A 202 -7.99 0.51 18.41
C VAL A 202 -9.36 1.16 18.17
N GLY A 203 -10.17 1.32 19.21
CA GLY A 203 -11.45 2.02 19.10
C GLY A 203 -11.28 3.48 18.62
N ILE A 204 -10.31 4.20 19.20
CA ILE A 204 -9.98 5.58 18.81
C ILE A 204 -9.50 5.66 17.37
N ALA A 205 -8.60 4.78 16.94
CA ALA A 205 -8.08 4.72 15.57
C ALA A 205 -9.18 4.39 14.55
N THR A 206 -10.02 3.42 14.88
CA THR A 206 -11.16 3.01 14.05
C THR A 206 -12.12 4.18 13.82
N GLU A 207 -12.52 4.88 14.87
CA GLU A 207 -13.42 6.03 14.73
C GLU A 207 -12.74 7.22 14.04
N ALA A 208 -11.42 7.42 14.22
CA ALA A 208 -10.66 8.42 13.48
C ALA A 208 -10.66 8.12 11.98
N LEU A 209 -10.45 6.86 11.57
CA LEU A 209 -10.47 6.45 10.17
C LEU A 209 -11.86 6.69 9.54
N PHE A 210 -12.92 6.23 10.21
CA PHE A 210 -14.29 6.37 9.70
C PHE A 210 -14.93 7.75 9.96
N ALA A 211 -14.21 8.70 10.51
CA ALA A 211 -14.60 10.11 10.48
C ALA A 211 -14.31 10.76 9.11
N HIS A 212 -13.41 10.17 8.30
CA HIS A 212 -12.97 10.73 7.00
C HIS A 212 -13.70 10.08 5.83
N GLU A 213 -14.13 10.89 4.84
CA GLU A 213 -14.54 10.35 3.54
C GLU A 213 -13.33 9.91 2.71
N PRO A 214 -13.44 8.81 1.94
CA PRO A 214 -14.62 7.99 1.68
C PRO A 214 -14.86 6.87 2.70
N PHE A 215 -13.99 6.65 3.66
CA PHE A 215 -14.13 5.57 4.64
C PHE A 215 -15.44 5.65 5.42
N LYS A 216 -15.90 6.86 5.77
CA LYS A 216 -17.16 7.11 6.49
C LYS A 216 -18.37 6.52 5.76
N SER A 217 -18.54 6.90 4.51
CA SER A 217 -19.68 6.42 3.70
C SER A 217 -19.54 4.94 3.30
N ARG A 218 -18.32 4.42 3.31
CA ARG A 218 -17.97 3.04 2.95
C ARG A 218 -17.67 2.13 4.14
N ARG A 219 -17.96 2.57 5.36
CA ARG A 219 -17.64 1.83 6.60
C ARG A 219 -18.03 0.36 6.55
N LYS A 220 -19.20 0.05 5.97
CA LYS A 220 -19.72 -1.29 5.85
C LYS A 220 -18.93 -2.23 4.92
N CYS A 221 -17.96 -1.71 4.19
CA CYS A 221 -17.08 -2.49 3.32
C CYS A 221 -15.86 -3.07 4.07
N PHE A 222 -15.71 -2.80 5.38
CA PHE A 222 -14.51 -3.15 6.13
C PHE A 222 -14.79 -4.16 7.24
N ASN A 223 -13.98 -5.22 7.28
CA ASN A 223 -13.78 -6.09 8.44
C ASN A 223 -12.59 -5.60 9.25
N ILE A 224 -12.73 -5.51 10.57
CA ILE A 224 -11.66 -5.04 11.46
C ILE A 224 -11.48 -6.01 12.60
N VAL A 225 -10.24 -6.41 12.84
CA VAL A 225 -9.83 -7.20 14.01
C VAL A 225 -8.73 -6.48 14.79
N ALA A 226 -8.66 -6.71 16.08
CA ALA A 226 -7.58 -6.25 16.96
C ALA A 226 -6.81 -7.46 17.47
N VAL A 227 -5.52 -7.55 17.19
CA VAL A 227 -4.63 -8.67 17.49
C VAL A 227 -3.81 -8.34 18.72
N GLU A 228 -3.97 -9.13 19.76
CA GLU A 228 -3.35 -8.94 21.08
C GLU A 228 -1.92 -9.52 21.11
N SER A 229 -1.01 -8.96 20.30
CA SER A 229 0.42 -9.33 20.28
C SER A 229 1.13 -8.76 21.50
N GLU A 230 1.34 -9.62 22.51
CA GLU A 230 1.88 -9.23 23.80
C GLU A 230 3.37 -8.89 23.72
N SER A 231 3.75 -7.68 24.13
CA SER A 231 5.13 -7.26 24.34
C SER A 231 5.62 -7.62 25.74
N LYS A 232 6.92 -7.93 25.88
CA LYS A 232 7.53 -8.18 27.17
C LYS A 232 7.79 -6.90 27.96
N GLU A 233 8.00 -5.79 27.26
CA GLU A 233 8.23 -4.47 27.83
C GLU A 233 7.24 -3.47 27.24
N SER A 234 6.78 -2.55 28.09
CA SER A 234 5.93 -1.43 27.68
C SER A 234 6.72 -0.34 26.98
N GLY A 235 6.12 0.27 25.96
CA GLY A 235 6.72 1.37 25.21
C GLY A 235 7.43 0.92 23.94
N THR A 236 8.30 1.77 23.39
CA THR A 236 9.03 1.52 22.14
C THR A 236 10.50 1.88 22.26
N SER A 237 11.32 1.41 21.34
CA SER A 237 12.76 1.72 21.30
C SER A 237 13.01 3.11 20.72
N GLU A 238 13.92 3.85 21.34
CA GLU A 238 14.40 5.17 20.94
C GLU A 238 15.94 5.17 20.88
N PRO A 239 16.53 4.69 19.80
CA PRO A 239 17.99 4.49 19.69
C PRO A 239 18.82 5.74 19.99
N SER A 240 18.39 6.93 19.53
CA SER A 240 19.07 8.20 19.78
C SER A 240 19.13 8.58 21.28
N LYS A 241 18.19 8.05 22.10
CA LYS A 241 18.18 8.20 23.56
C LYS A 241 18.86 7.01 24.27
N GLY A 242 19.38 6.02 23.53
CA GLY A 242 19.96 4.78 24.08
C GLY A 242 18.92 3.83 24.68
N ILE A 243 17.65 3.98 24.35
CA ILE A 243 16.53 3.18 24.88
C ILE A 243 16.24 2.05 23.89
N TRP A 244 16.35 0.81 24.37
CA TRP A 244 15.98 -0.40 23.63
C TRP A 244 14.97 -1.20 24.45
N LYS A 245 13.87 -1.60 23.81
CA LYS A 245 12.75 -2.32 24.41
C LYS A 245 12.54 -3.67 23.73
N ASN A 246 12.20 -4.67 24.51
CA ASN A 246 11.83 -6.00 24.02
C ASN A 246 10.30 -6.04 23.78
N THR A 247 9.90 -5.56 22.61
CA THR A 247 8.49 -5.47 22.20
C THR A 247 8.13 -6.57 21.20
N ALA A 248 6.86 -6.75 20.90
CA ALA A 248 6.35 -7.81 20.03
C ALA A 248 6.92 -7.77 18.61
N LEU A 249 7.18 -6.56 18.10
CA LEU A 249 7.64 -6.34 16.72
C LEU A 249 8.99 -5.61 16.68
N HIS A 250 9.60 -5.36 17.83
CA HIS A 250 10.90 -4.64 17.91
C HIS A 250 10.90 -3.31 17.14
N SER A 251 9.78 -2.59 17.16
CA SER A 251 9.70 -1.28 16.52
C SER A 251 10.61 -0.27 17.17
N HIS A 252 11.09 0.69 16.38
CA HIS A 252 11.98 1.73 16.87
C HIS A 252 11.80 3.04 16.10
N PHE A 253 12.04 4.14 16.79
CA PHE A 253 12.30 5.44 16.19
C PHE A 253 13.66 5.47 15.51
N ASP A 254 14.04 6.61 14.97
CA ASP A 254 15.33 6.86 14.33
C ASP A 254 15.59 5.99 13.08
N THR A 255 14.55 5.45 12.46
CA THR A 255 14.69 4.76 11.17
C THR A 255 15.28 5.74 10.14
N PHE A 256 16.34 5.30 9.47
CA PHE A 256 17.12 6.10 8.53
C PHE A 256 17.61 7.43 9.13
N TYR A 257 17.88 7.42 10.46
CA TYR A 257 18.34 8.58 11.25
C TYR A 257 17.30 9.72 11.37
N SER A 258 16.04 9.47 11.05
CA SER A 258 14.94 10.42 11.27
C SER A 258 14.27 10.12 12.61
N ASN A 259 14.32 11.07 13.54
CA ASN A 259 13.81 10.91 14.91
C ASN A 259 12.28 10.73 15.01
N ARG A 260 11.54 11.03 13.97
CA ARG A 260 10.09 10.84 13.87
C ARG A 260 9.68 9.61 13.04
N TYR A 261 10.64 8.96 12.38
CA TYR A 261 10.33 7.80 11.56
C TYR A 261 10.32 6.53 12.41
N LEU A 262 9.12 6.10 12.73
CA LEU A 262 8.86 4.93 13.55
C LEU A 262 8.49 3.75 12.64
N THR A 263 9.28 2.68 12.67
CA THR A 263 9.06 1.48 11.83
C THR A 263 9.42 0.19 12.55
N THR A 264 9.12 -0.94 11.93
CA THR A 264 9.70 -2.25 12.25
C THR A 264 10.37 -2.87 11.04
N LEU A 265 11.47 -3.56 11.25
CA LEU A 265 12.17 -4.37 10.24
C LEU A 265 11.81 -5.86 10.33
N ASN A 266 11.00 -6.28 11.32
CA ASN A 266 10.71 -7.68 11.65
C ASN A 266 9.39 -8.12 11.01
N LEU A 267 9.30 -8.07 9.68
CA LEU A 267 8.06 -8.37 8.97
C LEU A 267 7.66 -9.84 9.07
N LYS A 268 8.60 -10.76 9.17
CA LYS A 268 8.29 -12.18 9.38
C LYS A 268 7.61 -12.40 10.72
N GLU A 269 8.09 -11.76 11.79
CA GLU A 269 7.47 -11.82 13.11
C GLU A 269 6.08 -11.17 13.13
N LEU A 270 5.91 -10.02 12.48
CA LEU A 270 4.61 -9.39 12.30
C LEU A 270 3.58 -10.37 11.68
N HIS A 271 3.96 -11.04 10.60
CA HIS A 271 3.09 -12.00 9.95
C HIS A 271 2.96 -13.35 10.70
N ASP A 272 3.88 -13.66 11.61
CA ASP A 272 3.75 -14.81 12.52
C ASP A 272 2.66 -14.53 13.58
N TRP A 273 2.61 -13.33 14.17
CA TRP A 273 1.52 -12.89 15.05
C TRP A 273 0.15 -12.91 14.35
N LEU A 274 0.09 -12.69 13.05
CA LEU A 274 -1.13 -12.66 12.26
C LEU A 274 -1.53 -14.02 11.66
N ALA A 275 -0.73 -15.07 11.88
CA ALA A 275 -0.99 -16.38 11.27
C ALA A 275 -2.35 -16.96 11.72
N GLY A 276 -3.23 -17.27 10.75
CA GLY A 276 -4.58 -17.80 10.98
C GLY A 276 -5.66 -16.75 11.30
N ILE A 277 -5.32 -15.48 11.31
CA ILE A 277 -6.23 -14.35 11.52
C ILE A 277 -6.66 -13.76 10.17
N PRO A 278 -7.92 -13.29 10.00
CA PRO A 278 -8.35 -12.64 8.77
C PRO A 278 -7.75 -11.23 8.63
N TYR A 279 -6.81 -11.03 7.69
CA TYR A 279 -6.23 -9.74 7.39
C TYR A 279 -5.77 -9.63 5.92
N GLU A 280 -5.69 -8.40 5.45
CA GLU A 280 -5.07 -7.98 4.19
C GLU A 280 -4.22 -6.72 4.42
N HIS A 281 -4.76 -5.73 5.13
CA HIS A 281 -4.06 -4.50 5.52
C HIS A 281 -3.77 -4.52 7.02
N ILE A 282 -2.62 -3.97 7.39
CA ILE A 282 -2.09 -4.03 8.76
C ILE A 282 -1.89 -2.61 9.29
N ILE A 283 -2.40 -2.36 10.51
CA ILE A 283 -2.13 -1.13 11.26
C ILE A 283 -1.54 -1.51 12.62
N ILE A 284 -0.28 -1.20 12.83
CA ILE A 284 0.44 -1.42 14.07
C ILE A 284 0.24 -0.19 14.95
N LEU A 285 -0.33 -0.37 16.13
CA LEU A 285 -0.47 0.67 17.14
C LEU A 285 0.63 0.52 18.19
N THR A 286 1.44 1.55 18.32
CA THR A 286 2.62 1.54 19.22
C THR A 286 2.34 2.34 20.48
N ASN A 287 2.54 1.71 21.62
CA ASN A 287 2.35 2.28 22.95
C ASN A 287 3.41 3.34 23.25
N THR A 288 3.24 4.55 22.75
CA THR A 288 4.15 5.67 22.95
C THR A 288 3.44 7.02 22.80
N ASP A 289 3.90 8.03 23.53
CA ASP A 289 3.47 9.43 23.42
C ASP A 289 4.43 10.28 22.57
N GLU A 290 5.55 9.72 22.13
CA GLU A 290 6.46 10.37 21.18
C GLU A 290 5.83 10.42 19.77
N TYR A 291 6.04 11.55 19.09
CA TYR A 291 5.49 11.76 17.74
C TYR A 291 6.21 10.93 16.70
N GLY A 292 5.47 10.09 15.98
CA GLY A 292 6.00 9.33 14.86
C GLY A 292 4.97 8.41 14.21
N GLY A 293 5.31 7.99 12.99
CA GLY A 293 4.52 7.07 12.20
C GLY A 293 5.24 6.72 10.90
N GLY A 294 4.63 5.84 10.14
CA GLY A 294 5.06 5.45 8.80
C GLY A 294 4.01 4.55 8.13
N GLY A 295 3.81 4.74 6.84
CA GLY A 295 2.88 3.94 6.04
C GLY A 295 3.52 3.46 4.74
N ILE A 296 3.51 2.15 4.49
CA ILE A 296 4.16 1.52 3.33
C ILE A 296 3.10 0.78 2.52
N LEU A 297 2.98 1.09 1.24
CA LEU A 297 1.96 0.54 0.34
C LEU A 297 1.91 -1.00 0.40
N ASN A 298 0.72 -1.53 0.72
CA ASN A 298 0.45 -2.97 0.81
C ASN A 298 1.43 -3.74 1.70
N SER A 299 2.00 -3.06 2.71
CA SER A 299 2.83 -3.66 3.75
C SER A 299 2.21 -3.41 5.12
N TYR A 300 2.45 -2.26 5.74
CA TYR A 300 1.85 -1.92 7.02
C TYR A 300 1.76 -0.40 7.24
N VAL A 301 0.92 -0.02 8.19
CA VAL A 301 0.97 1.26 8.91
C VAL A 301 1.59 1.02 10.28
N LEU A 302 2.40 1.93 10.77
CA LEU A 302 2.82 2.00 12.16
C LEU A 302 2.56 3.42 12.68
N SER A 303 1.90 3.55 13.83
CA SER A 303 1.51 4.84 14.40
C SER A 303 1.61 4.83 15.92
N MET A 304 2.13 5.92 16.50
CA MET A 304 2.03 6.18 17.93
C MET A 304 0.58 6.33 18.38
N THR A 305 0.26 6.07 19.66
CA THR A 305 -1.14 6.08 20.16
C THR A 305 -1.42 7.18 21.19
N HIS A 306 -0.48 7.58 22.00
CA HIS A 306 -0.73 8.48 23.14
C HIS A 306 -0.34 9.94 22.90
N HIS A 307 0.16 10.25 21.69
CA HIS A 307 0.41 11.63 21.29
C HIS A 307 -0.88 12.33 20.85
N LYS A 308 -0.97 13.65 21.06
CA LYS A 308 -2.15 14.47 20.67
C LYS A 308 -2.49 14.40 19.18
N GLN A 309 -1.53 14.09 18.32
CA GLN A 309 -1.69 13.92 16.87
C GLN A 309 -1.97 12.47 16.44
N PHE A 310 -2.28 11.55 17.34
CA PHE A 310 -2.56 10.15 17.01
C PHE A 310 -3.61 10.00 15.91
N LYS A 311 -4.79 10.63 16.11
CA LYS A 311 -5.92 10.51 15.17
C LYS A 311 -5.58 10.97 13.75
N PRO A 312 -5.01 12.17 13.51
CA PRO A 312 -4.62 12.57 12.17
C PRO A 312 -3.52 11.72 11.58
N VAL A 313 -2.51 11.30 12.36
CA VAL A 313 -1.37 10.52 11.86
C VAL A 313 -1.80 9.14 11.41
N VAL A 314 -2.54 8.38 12.21
CA VAL A 314 -2.98 7.02 11.81
C VAL A 314 -3.80 7.03 10.51
N VAL A 315 -4.59 8.09 10.27
CA VAL A 315 -5.36 8.25 9.03
C VAL A 315 -4.46 8.64 7.86
N HIS A 316 -3.49 9.51 8.07
CA HIS A 316 -2.48 9.90 7.08
C HIS A 316 -1.67 8.67 6.62
N GLU A 317 -1.11 7.91 7.56
CA GLU A 317 -0.32 6.72 7.27
C GLU A 317 -1.14 5.62 6.56
N PHE A 318 -2.43 5.50 6.90
CA PHE A 318 -3.33 4.61 6.16
C PHE A 318 -3.58 5.10 4.71
N GLY A 319 -3.54 6.40 4.48
CA GLY A 319 -3.54 6.98 3.13
C GLY A 319 -2.37 6.48 2.28
N HIS A 320 -1.17 6.37 2.85
CA HIS A 320 -0.01 5.76 2.18
C HIS A 320 -0.18 4.26 1.98
N SER A 321 -0.41 3.53 3.06
CA SER A 321 -0.35 2.06 3.05
C SER A 321 -1.50 1.41 2.27
N PHE A 322 -2.72 1.92 2.40
CA PHE A 322 -3.88 1.44 1.67
C PHE A 322 -4.02 2.13 0.32
N GLY A 323 -3.97 3.46 0.32
CA GLY A 323 -4.29 4.29 -0.85
C GLY A 323 -3.17 4.50 -1.84
N GLY A 324 -1.92 4.21 -1.46
CA GLY A 324 -0.74 4.56 -2.24
C GLY A 324 -0.61 6.07 -2.47
N LEU A 325 -1.18 6.88 -1.56
CA LEU A 325 -1.09 8.33 -1.66
C LEU A 325 0.32 8.81 -1.32
N GLY A 326 0.85 9.74 -2.08
CA GLY A 326 2.09 10.44 -1.78
C GLY A 326 1.87 11.58 -0.78
N ASP A 327 2.95 12.00 -0.11
CA ASP A 327 2.97 13.20 0.71
C ASP A 327 2.71 14.46 -0.13
N GLU A 328 1.79 15.30 0.32
CA GLU A 328 1.45 16.57 -0.34
C GLU A 328 2.19 17.76 0.26
N TYR A 329 3.24 17.53 1.06
CA TYR A 329 4.09 18.58 1.64
C TYR A 329 5.50 18.58 1.04
N ALA A 330 6.16 19.72 1.20
CA ALA A 330 7.58 19.93 0.93
C ALA A 330 8.10 21.02 1.87
N TYR A 331 9.21 20.76 2.52
CA TYR A 331 9.86 21.69 3.43
C TYR A 331 11.30 21.95 2.98
N GLU A 332 11.80 23.19 3.17
CA GLU A 332 13.16 23.56 2.74
C GLU A 332 14.26 22.68 3.37
N GLN A 333 14.02 22.24 4.61
CA GLN A 333 14.97 21.45 5.39
C GLN A 333 14.92 19.95 5.11
N GLU A 334 13.91 19.48 4.38
CA GLU A 334 13.63 18.05 4.18
C GLU A 334 13.44 17.71 2.69
N GLN A 335 14.34 18.18 1.85
CA GLN A 335 14.28 17.84 0.43
C GLN A 335 14.95 16.50 0.16
N ILE A 336 14.14 15.49 -0.14
CA ILE A 336 14.58 14.17 -0.58
C ILE A 336 14.27 14.06 -2.08
N PRO A 337 15.24 13.72 -2.94
CA PRO A 337 15.04 13.63 -4.39
C PRO A 337 14.30 12.34 -4.77
N MET A 338 13.12 12.11 -4.19
CA MET A 338 12.31 10.90 -4.43
C MET A 338 11.70 10.89 -5.83
N TYR A 339 11.36 12.07 -6.38
CA TYR A 339 10.59 12.20 -7.62
C TYR A 339 11.40 12.94 -8.69
N PRO A 340 11.98 12.22 -9.68
CA PRO A 340 12.57 12.86 -10.85
C PRO A 340 11.53 13.69 -11.61
N HIS A 341 11.82 14.94 -11.94
CA HIS A 341 10.85 15.86 -12.55
C HIS A 341 10.51 15.52 -14.01
N ASP A 342 11.19 14.57 -14.61
CA ASP A 342 11.00 14.08 -15.97
C ASP A 342 10.28 12.72 -16.04
N VAL A 343 9.85 12.19 -14.88
CA VAL A 343 9.12 10.93 -14.74
C VAL A 343 7.83 11.19 -13.96
N GLU A 344 6.72 10.59 -14.37
CA GLU A 344 5.46 10.69 -13.63
C GLU A 344 5.49 9.78 -12.39
N PRO A 345 5.18 10.30 -11.18
CA PRO A 345 5.00 9.50 -9.98
C PRO A 345 3.88 8.47 -10.15
N TRP A 346 4.01 7.30 -9.51
CA TRP A 346 2.92 6.31 -9.51
C TRP A 346 1.78 6.68 -8.54
N GLU A 347 2.04 7.51 -7.57
CA GLU A 347 1.07 7.97 -6.58
C GLU A 347 -0.06 8.77 -7.25
N PRO A 348 -1.33 8.46 -6.94
CA PRO A 348 -2.46 9.03 -7.67
C PRO A 348 -2.73 10.51 -7.37
N ASN A 349 -2.20 11.06 -6.26
CA ASN A 349 -2.49 12.40 -5.77
C ASN A 349 -1.38 13.44 -6.00
N ILE A 350 -0.24 13.04 -6.58
CA ILE A 350 0.85 13.94 -6.97
C ILE A 350 1.21 13.75 -8.44
N THR A 351 1.81 14.75 -9.07
CA THR A 351 2.19 14.72 -10.50
C THR A 351 3.39 15.61 -10.79
N THR A 352 4.20 15.19 -11.75
CA THR A 352 5.23 16.03 -12.42
C THR A 352 4.73 16.59 -13.74
N LEU A 353 3.48 16.36 -14.11
CA LEU A 353 2.85 16.76 -15.38
C LEU A 353 3.43 16.04 -16.62
N LYS A 354 4.17 14.94 -16.43
CA LYS A 354 4.77 14.17 -17.54
C LYS A 354 3.78 13.19 -18.16
N ASP A 355 2.98 12.54 -17.33
CA ASP A 355 1.87 11.69 -17.74
C ASP A 355 0.69 11.89 -16.76
N PHE A 356 0.18 13.12 -16.76
CA PHE A 356 -0.91 13.53 -15.86
C PHE A 356 -2.26 12.92 -16.27
N HIS A 357 -2.34 12.42 -17.49
CA HIS A 357 -3.55 11.80 -18.02
C HIS A 357 -3.98 10.61 -17.13
N GLY A 358 -5.26 10.54 -16.78
CA GLY A 358 -5.77 9.47 -15.93
C GLY A 358 -5.71 9.74 -14.41
N LYS A 359 -5.00 10.77 -13.95
CA LYS A 359 -5.05 11.23 -12.54
C LYS A 359 -6.28 12.13 -12.33
N TRP A 360 -6.10 13.40 -11.98
CA TRP A 360 -7.23 14.32 -11.75
C TRP A 360 -7.35 15.42 -12.83
N GLU A 361 -6.79 15.20 -14.00
CA GLU A 361 -6.86 16.15 -15.12
C GLU A 361 -8.30 16.55 -15.45
N ASN A 362 -9.21 15.59 -15.43
CA ASN A 362 -10.64 15.80 -15.70
C ASN A 362 -11.36 16.69 -14.66
N LEU A 363 -10.75 16.94 -13.50
CA LEU A 363 -11.26 17.85 -12.49
C LEU A 363 -10.71 19.27 -12.64
N ILE A 364 -9.72 19.49 -13.52
CA ILE A 364 -9.12 20.80 -13.76
C ILE A 364 -10.01 21.59 -14.71
N LYS A 365 -10.40 22.81 -14.28
CA LYS A 365 -11.16 23.72 -15.13
C LYS A 365 -10.26 24.28 -16.23
N PRO A 366 -10.77 24.42 -17.48
CA PRO A 366 -10.03 25.08 -18.56
C PRO A 366 -9.53 26.47 -18.12
N GLY A 367 -8.26 26.76 -18.40
CA GLY A 367 -7.63 28.03 -18.03
C GLY A 367 -7.12 28.12 -16.58
N THR A 368 -7.15 27.00 -15.82
CA THR A 368 -6.51 26.97 -14.51
C THR A 368 -4.99 27.20 -14.63
N PRO A 369 -4.43 28.20 -13.94
CA PRO A 369 -2.99 28.48 -13.98
C PRO A 369 -2.15 27.32 -13.44
N VAL A 370 -0.95 27.14 -14.01
CA VAL A 370 0.07 26.16 -13.55
C VAL A 370 1.37 26.93 -13.26
N PRO A 371 1.84 26.98 -12.02
CA PRO A 371 1.18 26.55 -10.78
C PRO A 371 -0.13 27.31 -10.50
N THR A 372 -1.06 26.62 -9.83
CA THR A 372 -2.29 27.25 -9.33
C THR A 372 -1.95 28.13 -8.13
N PRO A 373 -2.29 29.44 -8.15
CA PRO A 373 -2.00 30.33 -7.03
C PRO A 373 -2.76 29.90 -5.76
N GLU A 374 -2.10 30.00 -4.61
CA GLU A 374 -2.75 29.78 -3.32
C GLU A 374 -3.78 30.88 -3.01
N SER A 375 -4.75 30.57 -2.18
CA SER A 375 -5.83 31.45 -1.74
C SER A 375 -5.80 31.59 -0.21
N SER A 376 -6.15 32.76 0.30
CA SER A 376 -6.42 32.97 1.73
C SER A 376 -7.88 32.71 2.11
N ASN A 377 -8.76 32.49 1.13
CA ASN A 377 -10.18 32.24 1.38
C ASN A 377 -10.40 30.74 1.73
N PRO A 378 -10.89 30.43 2.95
CA PRO A 378 -11.09 29.03 3.38
C PRO A 378 -11.99 28.21 2.46
N ALA A 379 -13.08 28.80 1.94
CA ALA A 379 -14.00 28.10 1.02
C ALA A 379 -13.31 27.74 -0.30
N THR A 380 -12.41 28.58 -0.79
CA THR A 380 -11.60 28.33 -1.99
C THR A 380 -10.57 27.23 -1.73
N ILE A 381 -9.90 27.26 -0.58
CA ILE A 381 -8.93 26.24 -0.17
C ILE A 381 -9.58 24.87 -0.16
N GLN A 382 -10.79 24.74 0.38
CA GLN A 382 -11.50 23.47 0.51
C GLN A 382 -12.19 22.97 -0.78
N SER A 383 -12.37 23.81 -1.79
CA SER A 383 -13.19 23.46 -2.96
C SER A 383 -12.45 23.50 -4.29
N ARG A 384 -11.33 24.26 -4.39
CA ARG A 384 -10.65 24.44 -5.66
C ARG A 384 -9.66 23.32 -5.94
N VAL A 385 -9.94 22.51 -6.96
CA VAL A 385 -8.98 21.59 -7.55
C VAL A 385 -8.09 22.35 -8.53
N GLY A 386 -6.79 22.09 -8.50
CA GLY A 386 -5.79 22.74 -9.32
C GLY A 386 -4.49 21.94 -9.44
N LEU A 387 -3.40 22.65 -9.67
CA LEU A 387 -2.04 22.14 -9.75
C LEU A 387 -1.16 23.01 -8.86
N PHE A 388 -1.19 22.71 -7.54
CA PHE A 388 -0.46 23.46 -6.52
C PHE A 388 0.97 22.90 -6.41
N GLU A 389 1.97 23.73 -6.66
CA GLU A 389 3.37 23.31 -6.63
C GLU A 389 3.87 23.07 -5.20
N GLY A 390 4.71 22.10 -5.01
CA GLY A 390 5.26 21.68 -3.72
C GLY A 390 4.54 20.45 -3.17
N ALA A 391 5.10 19.25 -3.44
CA ALA A 391 4.65 17.96 -2.94
C ALA A 391 5.80 16.96 -3.02
N GLY A 392 5.68 15.80 -2.37
CA GLY A 392 6.68 14.73 -2.45
C GLY A 392 8.07 15.20 -2.05
N TYR A 393 8.18 15.95 -0.96
CA TYR A 393 9.44 16.53 -0.48
C TYR A 393 10.15 17.48 -1.48
N SER A 394 9.50 17.83 -2.59
CA SER A 394 10.03 18.69 -3.65
C SER A 394 9.31 20.04 -3.65
N LEU A 395 10.03 21.14 -3.43
CA LEU A 395 9.47 22.50 -3.46
C LEU A 395 9.01 22.91 -4.86
N LYS A 396 9.63 22.35 -5.91
CA LYS A 396 9.40 22.65 -7.31
C LYS A 396 9.23 21.38 -8.16
N GLY A 397 8.48 21.50 -9.25
CA GLY A 397 8.34 20.48 -10.26
C GLY A 397 7.42 19.30 -9.91
N VAL A 398 6.92 19.23 -8.67
CA VAL A 398 5.92 18.25 -8.22
C VAL A 398 4.68 19.00 -7.73
N TYR A 399 3.52 18.55 -8.15
CA TYR A 399 2.25 19.24 -7.92
C TYR A 399 1.26 18.33 -7.19
N ARG A 400 0.42 18.93 -6.35
CA ARG A 400 -0.72 18.32 -5.66
C ARG A 400 -2.05 18.88 -6.15
N GLY A 401 -3.13 18.15 -5.91
CA GLY A 401 -4.45 18.48 -6.48
C GLY A 401 -5.18 19.64 -5.80
N MET A 402 -4.95 19.85 -4.50
CA MET A 402 -5.57 20.95 -3.74
C MET A 402 -4.54 21.63 -2.85
N GLN A 403 -4.88 22.85 -2.39
CA GLN A 403 -3.97 23.64 -1.59
C GLN A 403 -3.66 23.00 -0.25
N ASP A 404 -4.65 22.32 0.37
CA ASP A 404 -4.47 21.62 1.63
C ASP A 404 -5.25 20.30 1.66
N CYS A 405 -4.76 19.32 2.44
CA CYS A 405 -5.24 17.94 2.47
C CYS A 405 -4.76 17.25 3.75
N ARG A 406 -5.42 16.16 4.17
CA ARG A 406 -4.89 15.23 5.18
C ARG A 406 -3.49 14.72 4.84
N MET A 407 -3.18 14.52 3.55
CA MET A 407 -1.84 14.11 3.10
C MET A 407 -0.79 15.23 3.11
N ARG A 408 -1.19 16.45 3.53
CA ARG A 408 -0.29 17.61 3.64
C ARG A 408 -0.09 18.09 5.07
N THR A 409 -1.18 18.19 5.84
CA THR A 409 -1.17 18.76 7.20
C THR A 409 -2.05 17.95 8.15
N ASN A 410 -1.62 17.88 9.41
CA ASN A 410 -2.41 17.24 10.47
C ASN A 410 -3.62 18.09 10.89
N GLU A 411 -3.63 19.35 10.56
CA GLU A 411 -4.70 20.32 10.89
C GLU A 411 -5.89 20.18 9.95
N ASN A 412 -5.68 19.76 8.70
CA ASN A 412 -6.80 19.55 7.79
C ASN A 412 -7.61 18.33 8.24
N PRO A 413 -8.94 18.46 8.47
CA PRO A 413 -9.77 17.37 8.97
C PRO A 413 -10.10 16.30 7.91
N GLU A 414 -9.78 16.52 6.62
CA GLU A 414 -10.30 15.71 5.52
C GLU A 414 -9.23 15.42 4.46
N PHE A 415 -9.39 14.29 3.77
CA PHE A 415 -8.73 14.07 2.48
C PHE A 415 -9.29 15.04 1.43
N CYS A 416 -8.45 15.59 0.58
CA CYS A 416 -8.87 16.44 -0.52
C CYS A 416 -9.70 15.65 -1.57
N THR A 417 -10.35 16.36 -2.48
CA THR A 417 -11.19 15.73 -3.52
C THR A 417 -10.42 14.72 -4.36
N VAL A 418 -9.15 15.00 -4.69
CA VAL A 418 -8.31 14.10 -5.48
C VAL A 418 -8.03 12.81 -4.71
N CYS A 419 -7.58 12.91 -3.46
CA CYS A 419 -7.31 11.77 -2.61
C CYS A 419 -8.58 10.94 -2.34
N ARG A 420 -9.72 11.59 -2.07
CA ARG A 420 -11.01 10.89 -1.88
C ARG A 420 -11.43 10.10 -3.11
N ASN A 421 -11.24 10.64 -4.31
CA ASN A 421 -11.56 9.94 -5.55
C ASN A 421 -10.66 8.72 -5.75
N ALA A 422 -9.36 8.84 -5.50
CA ALA A 422 -8.41 7.72 -5.56
C ALA A 422 -8.80 6.62 -4.57
N LEU A 423 -9.04 6.97 -3.31
CA LEU A 423 -9.47 6.03 -2.26
C LEU A 423 -10.82 5.36 -2.58
N ASN A 424 -11.80 6.12 -3.11
CA ASN A 424 -13.10 5.56 -3.53
C ASN A 424 -12.93 4.55 -4.66
N SER A 425 -12.13 4.87 -5.67
CA SER A 425 -11.86 3.96 -6.79
C SER A 425 -11.21 2.67 -6.32
N LEU A 426 -10.30 2.77 -5.33
CA LEU A 426 -9.66 1.61 -4.73
C LEU A 426 -10.64 0.75 -3.92
N ILE A 427 -11.49 1.35 -3.08
CA ILE A 427 -12.54 0.63 -2.35
C ILE A 427 -13.49 -0.06 -3.33
N ASP A 428 -13.90 0.61 -4.41
CA ASP A 428 -14.74 0.03 -5.46
C ASP A 428 -14.04 -1.13 -6.18
N PHE A 429 -12.72 -1.05 -6.35
CA PHE A 429 -11.93 -2.14 -6.93
C PHE A 429 -12.02 -3.43 -6.10
N TYR A 430 -11.98 -3.32 -4.78
CA TYR A 430 -12.05 -4.47 -3.88
C TYR A 430 -13.47 -4.98 -3.63
N THR A 431 -14.49 -4.09 -3.69
CA THR A 431 -15.83 -4.41 -3.18
C THR A 431 -16.91 -4.55 -4.25
N LYS A 432 -16.66 -4.19 -5.49
CA LYS A 432 -17.57 -4.35 -6.64
C LYS A 432 -17.03 -5.39 -7.63
#